data_d8192057886d9a7038e94b4c833a5865
#
_entry.id   d8192057886d9a7038e94b4c833a5865
#
_cell.length_a   1.000
_cell.length_b   1.000
_cell.length_c   1.000
_cell.angle_alpha   90.00
_cell.angle_beta   90.00
_cell.angle_gamma   90.00
#
_symmetry.space_group_name_H-M   'P 1'
#
loop_
_entity.id
_entity.type
_entity.pdbx_description
1 polymer ?
#
loop_
_entity_poly.entity_id
_entity_poly.type
_entity_poly.pdbx_seq_one_letter_code
_entity_poly.pdbx_strand_id
1 'polypeptide(L)'
;MVNTIKPYGRWEKICGKGRILPAFPGAGGCIEGGILDAQLLPRAIQPTTFGEIGGRKSSREEALAYIFRKSHIPYQIVPELHHWQISHLGVIIPLADAYYQSRHPEKICANEKLMTLTAYRMKKNLKWIAQKGIL
;
A
#
# COMPACT_ATOMS: atom_id res chain seq x y z
N MET A 1 -6.69 -7.28 -5.04
CA MET A 1 -6.34 -6.18 -4.12
C MET A 1 -6.32 -4.88 -4.89
N VAL A 2 -6.92 -3.82 -4.39
CA VAL A 2 -7.02 -2.54 -5.11
C VAL A 2 -6.58 -1.44 -4.16
N ASN A 3 -5.68 -0.59 -4.64
CA ASN A 3 -5.33 0.62 -3.91
C ASN A 3 -6.46 1.63 -4.10
N THR A 4 -7.15 2.00 -3.04
CA THR A 4 -8.33 2.87 -3.10
C THR A 4 -8.33 3.88 -1.96
N ILE A 5 -8.74 5.10 -2.31
CA ILE A 5 -9.05 6.15 -1.32
C ILE A 5 -10.54 6.15 -0.93
N LYS A 6 -11.36 5.32 -1.58
CA LYS A 6 -12.80 5.22 -1.27
C LYS A 6 -13.02 4.27 -0.11
N PRO A 7 -13.93 4.60 0.83
CA PRO A 7 -14.31 3.70 1.92
C PRO A 7 -14.86 2.35 1.42
N TYR A 8 -14.65 1.30 2.19
CA TYR A 8 -15.03 -0.09 1.82
C TYR A 8 -16.55 -0.35 1.84
N GLY A 9 -17.35 0.56 2.33
CA GLY A 9 -18.80 0.38 2.50
C GLY A 9 -19.57 0.00 1.21
N ARG A 10 -19.07 0.44 0.03
CA ARG A 10 -19.66 0.00 -1.25
C ARG A 10 -19.47 -1.50 -1.49
N TRP A 11 -18.34 -2.04 -1.11
CA TRP A 11 -17.99 -3.44 -1.28
C TRP A 11 -18.74 -4.31 -0.27
N GLU A 12 -18.90 -3.82 0.96
CA GLU A 12 -19.72 -4.49 1.96
C GLU A 12 -21.19 -4.58 1.57
N LYS A 13 -21.72 -3.58 0.85
CA LYS A 13 -23.08 -3.62 0.30
C LYS A 13 -23.27 -4.74 -0.73
N ILE A 14 -22.21 -5.07 -1.49
CA ILE A 14 -22.25 -6.12 -2.53
C ILE A 14 -21.98 -7.49 -1.92
N CYS A 15 -20.94 -7.61 -1.12
CA CYS A 15 -20.45 -8.88 -0.60
C CYS A 15 -21.12 -9.31 0.72
N GLY A 16 -21.78 -8.37 1.40
CA GLY A 16 -22.29 -8.53 2.77
C GLY A 16 -21.32 -8.00 3.82
N LYS A 17 -21.89 -7.41 4.86
CA LYS A 17 -21.13 -6.83 5.98
C LYS A 17 -20.26 -7.89 6.65
N GLY A 18 -19.00 -7.52 6.96
CA GLY A 18 -18.04 -8.40 7.61
C GLY A 18 -17.43 -9.47 6.70
N ARG A 19 -17.74 -9.51 5.41
CA ARG A 19 -17.16 -10.48 4.46
C ARG A 19 -15.89 -9.99 3.77
N ILE A 20 -15.51 -8.73 3.97
CA ILE A 20 -14.32 -8.14 3.37
C ILE A 20 -13.24 -8.00 4.42
N LEU A 21 -12.06 -8.51 4.12
CA LEU A 21 -10.81 -8.22 4.82
C LEU A 21 -9.91 -7.45 3.85
N PRO A 22 -9.77 -6.14 4.01
CA PRO A 22 -8.92 -5.37 3.12
C PRO A 22 -7.45 -5.73 3.31
N ALA A 23 -6.71 -5.77 2.20
CA ALA A 23 -5.28 -6.03 2.22
C ALA A 23 -4.56 -5.28 1.09
N PHE A 24 -3.29 -4.99 1.31
CA PHE A 24 -2.37 -4.42 0.32
C PHE A 24 -1.15 -5.33 0.16
N PRO A 25 -0.78 -5.77 -1.06
CA PRO A 25 0.32 -6.72 -1.25
C PRO A 25 1.68 -6.06 -1.01
N GLY A 26 2.56 -6.76 -0.31
CA GLY A 26 3.97 -6.44 -0.21
C GLY A 26 4.77 -7.18 -1.27
N ALA A 27 4.45 -6.95 -2.54
CA ALA A 27 5.12 -7.59 -3.67
C ALA A 27 5.21 -6.62 -4.85
N GLY A 28 6.26 -6.74 -5.62
CA GLY A 28 6.45 -6.10 -6.91
C GLY A 28 6.78 -7.14 -7.97
N GLY A 29 6.53 -6.81 -9.25
CA GLY A 29 6.84 -7.71 -10.34
C GLY A 29 6.29 -7.24 -11.67
N CYS A 30 6.58 -8.02 -12.71
CA CYS A 30 6.11 -7.78 -14.07
C CYS A 30 5.63 -9.09 -14.71
N ILE A 31 4.97 -8.97 -15.84
CA ILE A 31 4.60 -10.12 -16.68
C ILE A 31 5.40 -10.01 -17.96
N GLU A 32 6.24 -11.00 -18.23
CA GLU A 32 7.03 -11.12 -19.44
C GLU A 32 6.75 -12.48 -20.10
N GLY A 33 6.40 -12.46 -21.40
CA GLY A 33 6.09 -13.69 -22.14
C GLY A 33 4.95 -14.53 -21.54
N GLY A 34 4.01 -13.91 -20.82
CA GLY A 34 2.92 -14.61 -20.12
C GLY A 34 3.31 -15.24 -18.77
N ILE A 35 4.55 -15.05 -18.34
CA ILE A 35 5.06 -15.54 -17.04
C ILE A 35 5.08 -14.37 -16.06
N LEU A 36 4.49 -14.58 -14.88
CA LEU A 36 4.57 -13.63 -13.77
C LEU A 36 5.90 -13.79 -13.05
N ASP A 37 6.78 -12.81 -13.15
CA ASP A 37 7.94 -12.65 -12.27
C ASP A 37 7.56 -11.71 -11.12
N ALA A 38 7.50 -12.24 -9.90
CA ALA A 38 7.10 -11.48 -8.72
C ALA A 38 8.02 -11.74 -7.54
N GLN A 39 8.38 -10.67 -6.85
CA GLN A 39 9.22 -10.71 -5.66
C GLN A 39 8.49 -10.14 -4.46
N LEU A 40 8.58 -10.81 -3.32
CA LEU A 40 8.11 -10.29 -2.05
C LEU A 40 9.05 -9.18 -1.58
N LEU A 41 8.48 -8.08 -1.16
CA LEU A 41 9.25 -6.97 -0.62
C LEU A 41 9.62 -7.23 0.84
N PRO A 42 10.84 -6.85 1.27
CA PRO A 42 11.26 -6.97 2.65
C PRO A 42 10.34 -6.21 3.61
N ARG A 43 10.21 -6.71 4.84
CA ARG A 43 9.37 -6.08 5.87
C ARG A 43 9.71 -4.61 6.14
N ALA A 44 10.98 -4.25 6.02
CA ALA A 44 11.45 -2.87 6.21
C ALA A 44 11.05 -1.92 5.09
N ILE A 45 10.74 -2.44 3.89
CA ILE A 45 10.33 -1.63 2.73
C ILE A 45 8.80 -1.58 2.66
N GLN A 46 8.18 -2.74 2.41
CA GLN A 46 6.73 -2.85 2.33
C GLN A 46 6.27 -4.29 2.54
N PRO A 47 5.84 -4.67 3.75
CA PRO A 47 5.20 -5.94 3.99
C PRO A 47 3.78 -5.96 3.41
N THR A 48 3.22 -7.16 3.19
CA THR A 48 1.79 -7.29 2.93
C THR A 48 1.02 -6.75 4.13
N THR A 49 0.22 -5.72 3.92
CA THR A 49 -0.48 -5.00 4.98
C THR A 49 -1.95 -5.31 4.93
N PHE A 50 -2.55 -5.70 6.04
CA PHE A 50 -3.98 -5.98 6.14
C PHE A 50 -4.53 -5.61 7.51
N GLY A 51 -5.85 -5.60 7.63
CA GLY A 51 -6.53 -5.34 8.89
C GLY A 51 -8.04 -5.32 8.70
N GLU A 52 -8.77 -5.56 9.77
CA GLU A 52 -10.24 -5.53 9.74
C GLU A 52 -10.79 -4.13 9.53
N ILE A 53 -11.94 -4.04 8.87
CA ILE A 53 -12.68 -2.79 8.78
C ILE A 53 -13.17 -2.40 10.18
N GLY A 54 -12.78 -1.20 10.63
CA GLY A 54 -13.09 -0.71 11.98
C GLY A 54 -12.15 -1.21 13.08
N GLY A 55 -10.98 -1.79 12.70
CA GLY A 55 -9.86 -2.04 13.60
C GLY A 55 -10.03 -3.13 14.66
N ARG A 56 -11.08 -3.93 14.58
CA ARG A 56 -11.32 -5.01 15.54
C ARG A 56 -10.55 -6.26 15.14
N LYS A 57 -9.80 -6.82 16.07
CA LYS A 57 -9.17 -8.13 15.88
C LYS A 57 -10.21 -9.22 15.60
N SER A 58 -9.90 -10.13 14.71
CA SER A 58 -10.76 -11.25 14.36
C SER A 58 -9.99 -12.57 14.19
N SER A 59 -10.67 -13.69 14.35
CA SER A 59 -10.07 -15.02 14.15
C SER A 59 -9.54 -15.21 12.72
N ARG A 60 -10.17 -14.62 11.72
CA ARG A 60 -9.68 -14.71 10.33
C ARG A 60 -8.41 -13.88 10.10
N GLU A 61 -8.28 -12.73 10.78
CA GLU A 61 -7.05 -11.92 10.76
C GLU A 61 -5.88 -12.71 11.35
N GLU A 62 -6.12 -13.38 12.48
CA GLU A 62 -5.12 -14.25 13.13
C GLU A 62 -4.78 -15.47 12.27
N ALA A 63 -5.78 -16.09 11.63
CA ALA A 63 -5.57 -17.20 10.71
C ALA A 63 -4.71 -16.80 9.51
N LEU A 64 -4.98 -15.61 8.92
CA LEU A 64 -4.19 -15.09 7.81
C LEU A 64 -2.75 -14.76 8.24
N ALA A 65 -2.58 -14.16 9.42
CA ALA A 65 -1.27 -13.89 9.99
C ALA A 65 -0.48 -15.18 10.26
N TYR A 66 -1.15 -16.23 10.71
CA TYR A 66 -0.54 -17.56 10.89
C TYR A 66 -0.05 -18.13 9.55
N ILE A 67 -0.88 -18.08 8.50
CA ILE A 67 -0.53 -18.55 7.15
C ILE A 67 0.69 -17.77 6.64
N PHE A 68 0.69 -16.45 6.69
CA PHE A 68 1.81 -15.63 6.21
C PHE A 68 3.11 -15.91 6.96
N ARG A 69 3.03 -16.08 8.29
CA ARG A 69 4.19 -16.46 9.11
C ARG A 69 4.75 -17.83 8.71
N LYS A 70 3.88 -18.82 8.52
CA LYS A 70 4.30 -20.17 8.09
C LYS A 70 4.88 -20.21 6.68
N SER A 71 4.40 -19.35 5.80
CA SER A 71 4.88 -19.22 4.41
C SER A 71 6.05 -18.23 4.26
N HIS A 72 6.59 -17.72 5.36
CA HIS A 72 7.67 -16.71 5.35
C HIS A 72 7.34 -15.45 4.52
N ILE A 73 6.06 -15.11 4.40
CA ILE A 73 5.61 -13.90 3.70
C ILE A 73 5.67 -12.71 4.69
N PRO A 74 6.45 -11.66 4.39
CA PRO A 74 6.49 -10.48 5.23
C PRO A 74 5.12 -9.82 5.32
N TYR A 75 4.62 -9.61 6.55
CA TYR A 75 3.32 -8.99 6.76
C TYR A 75 3.30 -8.02 7.94
N GLN A 76 2.30 -7.16 7.96
CA GLN A 76 1.91 -6.36 9.11
C GLN A 76 0.38 -6.24 9.19
N ILE A 77 -0.11 -6.09 10.41
CA ILE A 77 -1.52 -5.82 10.70
C ILE A 77 -1.64 -4.38 11.14
N VAL A 78 -2.61 -3.66 10.59
CA VAL A 78 -2.90 -2.28 10.95
C VAL A 78 -4.37 -2.13 11.34
N PRO A 79 -4.69 -1.34 12.37
CA PRO A 79 -6.07 -1.20 12.84
C PRO A 79 -6.96 -0.49 11.82
N GLU A 80 -6.41 0.45 11.06
CA GLU A 80 -7.14 1.24 10.05
C GLU A 80 -6.44 1.18 8.69
N LEU A 81 -6.68 0.09 7.96
CA LEU A 81 -6.03 -0.10 6.66
C LEU A 81 -6.37 1.02 5.66
N HIS A 82 -7.57 1.58 5.72
CA HIS A 82 -7.94 2.68 4.84
C HIS A 82 -7.07 3.92 5.08
N HIS A 83 -6.81 4.29 6.33
CA HIS A 83 -5.89 5.38 6.68
C HIS A 83 -4.47 5.08 6.21
N TRP A 84 -4.02 3.85 6.43
CA TRP A 84 -2.71 3.41 5.95
C TRP A 84 -2.60 3.53 4.42
N GLN A 85 -3.64 3.11 3.67
CA GLN A 85 -3.66 3.22 2.20
C GLN A 85 -3.61 4.68 1.72
N ILE A 86 -4.35 5.58 2.36
CA ILE A 86 -4.31 7.02 2.03
C ILE A 86 -2.91 7.58 2.26
N SER A 87 -2.29 7.24 3.39
CA SER A 87 -0.93 7.66 3.73
C SER A 87 0.09 7.12 2.73
N HIS A 88 -0.04 5.84 2.36
CA HIS A 88 0.79 5.21 1.35
C HIS A 88 0.66 5.90 -0.01
N LEU A 89 -0.56 6.21 -0.45
CA LEU A 89 -0.80 6.96 -1.70
C LEU A 89 -0.19 8.36 -1.66
N GLY A 90 -0.19 9.01 -0.50
CA GLY A 90 0.47 10.31 -0.31
C GLY A 90 1.95 10.30 -0.67
N VAL A 91 2.61 9.14 -0.56
CA VAL A 91 4.02 8.91 -0.91
C VAL A 91 4.16 8.36 -2.34
N ILE A 92 3.39 7.35 -2.68
CA ILE A 92 3.55 6.61 -3.94
C ILE A 92 3.14 7.45 -5.16
N ILE A 93 2.09 8.28 -5.06
CA ILE A 93 1.65 9.09 -6.21
C ILE A 93 2.74 10.07 -6.68
N PRO A 94 3.39 10.88 -5.81
CA PRO A 94 4.51 11.72 -6.24
C PRO A 94 5.70 10.93 -6.82
N LEU A 95 5.97 9.75 -6.29
CA LEU A 95 7.05 8.89 -6.78
C LEU A 95 6.73 8.33 -8.17
N ALA A 96 5.51 7.85 -8.38
CA ALA A 96 5.05 7.37 -9.68
C ALA A 96 5.04 8.50 -10.71
N ASP A 97 4.57 9.71 -10.34
CA ASP A 97 4.61 10.88 -11.20
C ASP A 97 6.04 11.20 -11.64
N ALA A 98 7.00 11.19 -10.71
CA ALA A 98 8.41 11.40 -11.02
C ALA A 98 8.97 10.31 -11.96
N TYR A 99 8.58 9.05 -11.74
CA TYR A 99 8.97 7.93 -12.59
C TYR A 99 8.48 8.13 -14.04
N TYR A 100 7.20 8.48 -14.22
CA TYR A 100 6.62 8.70 -15.55
C TYR A 100 7.10 9.98 -16.24
N GLN A 101 7.50 11.02 -15.47
CA GLN A 101 8.10 12.23 -16.03
C GLN A 101 9.56 12.06 -16.42
N SER A 102 10.24 11.05 -15.89
CA SER A 102 11.63 10.78 -16.22
C SER A 102 11.76 10.12 -17.59
N ARG A 103 12.63 10.66 -18.44
CA ARG A 103 13.00 10.01 -19.71
C ARG A 103 13.87 8.77 -19.47
N HIS A 104 14.48 8.68 -18.28
CA HIS A 104 15.40 7.63 -17.86
C HIS A 104 15.00 7.17 -16.45
N PRO A 105 13.95 6.34 -16.30
CA PRO A 105 13.47 5.89 -14.99
C PRO A 105 14.54 5.20 -14.15
N GLU A 106 15.48 4.51 -14.78
CA GLU A 106 16.62 3.86 -14.14
C GLU A 106 17.62 4.84 -13.50
N LYS A 107 17.59 6.11 -13.91
CA LYS A 107 18.45 7.18 -13.40
C LYS A 107 17.69 8.24 -12.59
N ILE A 108 16.45 7.97 -12.22
CA ILE A 108 15.61 8.94 -11.52
C ILE A 108 16.26 9.49 -10.25
N CYS A 109 16.93 8.63 -9.48
CA CYS A 109 17.62 9.01 -8.24
C CYS A 109 18.77 10.01 -8.45
N ALA A 110 19.35 10.04 -9.66
CA ALA A 110 20.41 10.99 -10.00
C ALA A 110 19.89 12.37 -10.42
N ASN A 111 18.59 12.50 -10.63
CA ASN A 111 17.96 13.79 -10.96
C ASN A 111 17.56 14.54 -9.70
N GLU A 112 18.49 15.28 -9.12
CA GLU A 112 18.31 16.02 -7.85
C GLU A 112 17.09 16.96 -7.88
N LYS A 113 16.88 17.69 -8.98
CA LYS A 113 15.75 18.62 -9.11
C LYS A 113 14.42 17.88 -9.04
N LEU A 114 14.30 16.77 -9.75
CA LEU A 114 13.10 15.93 -9.77
C LEU A 114 12.86 15.29 -8.41
N MET A 115 13.92 14.76 -7.78
CA MET A 115 13.83 14.14 -6.45
C MET A 115 13.47 15.16 -5.36
N THR A 116 14.02 16.36 -5.41
CA THR A 116 13.67 17.45 -4.48
C THR A 116 12.20 17.83 -4.61
N LEU A 117 11.70 17.95 -5.83
CA LEU A 117 10.28 18.25 -6.08
C LEU A 117 9.38 17.10 -5.58
N THR A 118 9.79 15.87 -5.82
CA THR A 118 9.08 14.66 -5.37
C THR A 118 8.99 14.63 -3.84
N ALA A 119 10.10 14.83 -3.15
CA ALA A 119 10.14 14.88 -1.68
C ALA A 119 9.27 16.03 -1.12
N TYR A 120 9.29 17.19 -1.75
CA TYR A 120 8.41 18.31 -1.36
C TYR A 120 6.92 17.94 -1.49
N ARG A 121 6.53 17.30 -2.60
CA ARG A 121 5.15 16.86 -2.84
C ARG A 121 4.71 15.81 -1.81
N MET A 122 5.57 14.82 -1.52
CA MET A 122 5.32 13.82 -0.48
C MET A 122 5.09 14.49 0.88
N LYS A 123 5.99 15.39 1.29
CA LYS A 123 5.86 16.14 2.56
C LYS A 123 4.57 16.94 2.63
N LYS A 124 4.18 17.61 1.53
CA LYS A 124 2.94 18.38 1.44
C LYS A 124 1.71 17.48 1.60
N ASN A 125 1.68 16.32 0.91
CA ASN A 125 0.60 15.35 1.00
C ASN A 125 0.47 14.79 2.42
N LEU A 126 1.57 14.35 3.03
CA LEU A 126 1.56 13.79 4.38
C LEU A 126 1.11 14.85 5.41
N LYS A 127 1.55 16.11 5.27
CA LYS A 127 1.08 17.21 6.14
C LYS A 127 -0.44 17.40 6.02
N TRP A 128 -0.97 17.37 4.80
CA TRP A 128 -2.41 17.49 4.58
C TRP A 128 -3.18 16.32 5.18
N ILE A 129 -2.69 15.08 4.99
CA ILE A 129 -3.26 13.85 5.53
C ILE A 129 -3.29 13.90 7.07
N ALA A 130 -2.20 14.35 7.71
CA ALA A 130 -2.12 14.54 9.16
C ALA A 130 -3.14 15.57 9.66
N GLN A 131 -3.32 16.68 8.95
CA GLN A 131 -4.33 17.70 9.31
C GLN A 131 -5.78 17.15 9.24
N LYS A 132 -6.01 16.06 8.50
CA LYS A 132 -7.30 15.38 8.44
C LYS A 132 -7.48 14.30 9.51
N GLY A 133 -6.52 14.12 10.40
CA GLY A 133 -6.56 13.09 11.44
C GLY A 133 -6.43 11.65 10.91
N ILE A 134 -5.78 11.49 9.74
CA ILE A 134 -5.58 10.19 9.09
C ILE A 134 -4.22 9.58 9.45
N LEU A 135 -3.28 10.40 9.87
CA LEU A 135 -1.96 9.99 10.41
C LEU A 135 -1.96 10.08 11.92
#